data_449b134917617260bd8bf6e232fcce63
#
_entry.id   449b134917617260bd8bf6e232fcce63
#
_cell.length_a   1.000
_cell.length_b   1.000
_cell.length_c   1.000
_cell.angle_alpha   90.00
_cell.angle_beta   90.00
_cell.angle_gamma   90.00
#
_symmetry.space_group_name_H-M   'P 1'
#
loop_
_entity.id
_entity.type
_entity.pdbx_description
1 polymer ?
#
loop_
_entity_poly.entity_id
_entity_poly.type
_entity_poly.pdbx_seq_one_letter_code
_entity_poly.pdbx_strand_id
1 'polypeptide(L)'
;MKKHLPDWLLGVSFAASWTWAAAMLVGVSILREAGILPFVIWFVGNASAIPFFGWLSRKLPGLWDQTRRLPMRVLMSIMLMFTIWFNMTGIQTAGSGTGWFSFTQGDLLLKFIPIVTLILVWIATFKNGIKWSIYSDRVQWALELGSVMAIAVVAVVERGGFHVQPGLVVGSYDGLRGWILGAWTLPLLLSNPFLDGTFWHRAAYAKSMRPYWWGFAQFLVYLLCVLVIGLVGLTPIASKILFAVIFFASFSTLDACTAGLQLTAGKNLGNALGILSAFGWLIVANTGLLDVWVLLFSWYPFLFAIQLLTLWLEGKGILKPVDAATVAARDALPLFEPDE
;
A
#
# COMPACT_ATOMS: atom_id res chain seq x y z
N MET A 1 -15.76 -20.76 -17.44
CA MET A 1 -15.20 -19.56 -18.13
C MET A 1 -14.84 -18.53 -17.07
N LYS A 2 -13.54 -18.18 -16.90
CA LYS A 2 -13.14 -17.07 -16.01
C LYS A 2 -13.80 -15.79 -16.52
N LYS A 3 -14.73 -15.20 -15.77
CA LYS A 3 -15.34 -13.91 -16.12
C LYS A 3 -14.23 -12.88 -16.31
N HIS A 4 -14.13 -12.32 -17.49
CA HIS A 4 -13.12 -11.34 -17.84
C HIS A 4 -13.44 -10.04 -17.09
N LEU A 5 -12.55 -9.65 -16.18
CA LEU A 5 -12.65 -8.32 -15.56
C LEU A 5 -12.24 -7.27 -16.62
N PRO A 6 -13.02 -6.20 -16.82
CA PRO A 6 -12.62 -5.10 -17.71
C PRO A 6 -11.28 -4.49 -17.26
N ASP A 7 -10.44 -4.13 -18.22
CA ASP A 7 -9.09 -3.58 -17.95
C ASP A 7 -9.13 -2.33 -17.05
N TRP A 8 -10.10 -1.43 -17.27
CA TRP A 8 -10.24 -0.22 -16.44
C TRP A 8 -10.56 -0.55 -14.98
N LEU A 9 -11.35 -1.61 -14.76
CA LEU A 9 -11.75 -2.03 -13.43
C LEU A 9 -10.62 -2.68 -12.65
N LEU A 10 -9.81 -3.49 -13.35
CA LEU A 10 -8.61 -4.05 -12.77
C LEU A 10 -7.58 -2.93 -12.48
N GLY A 11 -7.55 -1.87 -13.32
CA GLY A 11 -6.78 -0.66 -13.06
C GLY A 11 -7.21 0.06 -11.78
N VAL A 12 -8.52 0.19 -11.56
CA VAL A 12 -9.08 0.71 -10.29
C VAL A 12 -8.56 -0.10 -9.10
N SER A 13 -8.62 -1.42 -9.20
CA SER A 13 -8.17 -2.30 -8.12
C SER A 13 -6.65 -2.21 -7.87
N PHE A 14 -5.82 -2.02 -8.90
CA PHE A 14 -4.40 -1.73 -8.72
C PHE A 14 -4.17 -0.40 -8.03
N ALA A 15 -4.87 0.66 -8.45
CA ALA A 15 -4.75 1.98 -7.83
C ALA A 15 -5.18 1.97 -6.36
N ALA A 16 -6.35 1.40 -6.06
CA ALA A 16 -6.86 1.28 -4.69
C ALA A 16 -5.91 0.50 -3.78
N SER A 17 -5.35 -0.62 -4.27
CA SER A 17 -4.39 -1.42 -3.48
C SER A 17 -3.05 -0.74 -3.28
N TRP A 18 -2.67 0.18 -4.19
CA TRP A 18 -1.45 0.96 -4.09
C TRP A 18 -1.63 2.19 -3.19
N THR A 19 -2.86 2.68 -3.07
CA THR A 19 -3.18 3.81 -2.21
C THR A 19 -3.33 3.34 -0.77
N TRP A 20 -2.22 3.22 -0.07
CA TRP A 20 -2.29 3.00 1.36
C TRP A 20 -2.82 4.26 2.03
N ALA A 21 -3.75 4.09 2.95
CA ALA A 21 -4.37 5.20 3.67
C ALA A 21 -3.36 6.21 4.24
N ALA A 22 -2.24 5.69 4.73
CA ALA A 22 -1.18 6.49 5.27
C ALA A 22 -0.28 7.14 4.19
N ALA A 23 -0.35 6.73 2.92
CA ALA A 23 0.55 7.24 1.87
C ALA A 23 0.38 8.75 1.64
N MET A 24 -0.85 9.27 1.77
CA MET A 24 -1.09 10.71 1.67
C MET A 24 -0.38 11.48 2.78
N LEU A 25 -0.46 11.00 4.03
CA LEU A 25 0.25 11.62 5.16
C LEU A 25 1.76 11.55 4.94
N VAL A 26 2.28 10.40 4.47
CA VAL A 26 3.71 10.26 4.16
C VAL A 26 4.14 11.26 3.10
N GLY A 27 3.40 11.39 2.00
CA GLY A 27 3.72 12.34 0.94
C GLY A 27 3.76 13.79 1.45
N VAL A 28 2.73 14.20 2.21
CA VAL A 28 2.67 15.53 2.81
C VAL A 28 3.81 15.73 3.82
N SER A 29 4.13 14.73 4.66
CA SER A 29 5.24 14.80 5.62
C SER A 29 6.60 14.88 4.92
N ILE A 30 6.84 14.09 3.87
CA ILE A 30 8.08 14.16 3.08
C ILE A 30 8.25 15.57 2.50
N LEU A 31 7.20 16.15 1.91
CA LEU A 31 7.28 17.48 1.33
C LEU A 31 7.63 18.55 2.39
N ARG A 32 7.08 18.40 3.60
CA ARG A 32 7.26 19.38 4.68
C ARG A 32 8.56 19.20 5.46
N GLU A 33 8.93 17.97 5.75
CA GLU A 33 10.07 17.65 6.62
C GLU A 33 11.37 17.48 5.82
N ALA A 34 11.30 16.88 4.61
CA ALA A 34 12.46 16.59 3.80
C ALA A 34 12.60 17.48 2.57
N GLY A 35 11.52 18.15 2.12
CA GLY A 35 11.55 19.13 1.05
C GLY A 35 11.05 18.63 -0.31
N ILE A 36 11.13 19.52 -1.31
CA ILE A 36 10.56 19.30 -2.64
C ILE A 36 11.25 18.14 -3.37
N LEU A 37 12.57 18.06 -3.33
CA LEU A 37 13.30 17.04 -4.09
C LEU A 37 13.02 15.61 -3.59
N PRO A 38 13.08 15.28 -2.27
CA PRO A 38 12.61 14.01 -1.75
C PRO A 38 11.16 13.70 -2.12
N PHE A 39 10.29 14.71 -2.09
CA PHE A 39 8.89 14.54 -2.51
C PHE A 39 8.75 14.17 -3.99
N VAL A 40 9.51 14.83 -4.89
CA VAL A 40 9.51 14.50 -6.33
C VAL A 40 9.96 13.05 -6.54
N ILE A 41 11.00 12.59 -5.85
CA ILE A 41 11.47 11.21 -5.92
C ILE A 41 10.39 10.24 -5.43
N TRP A 42 9.75 10.55 -4.30
CA TRP A 42 8.62 9.78 -3.77
C TRP A 42 7.43 9.76 -4.75
N PHE A 43 7.08 10.91 -5.35
CA PHE A 43 6.02 11.05 -6.33
C PHE A 43 6.29 10.18 -7.58
N VAL A 44 7.48 10.30 -8.16
CA VAL A 44 7.89 9.53 -9.35
C VAL A 44 7.92 8.05 -9.05
N GLY A 45 8.46 7.65 -7.89
CA GLY A 45 8.48 6.26 -7.44
C GLY A 45 7.09 5.66 -7.33
N ASN A 46 6.17 6.36 -6.67
CA ASN A 46 4.78 5.94 -6.54
C ASN A 46 4.07 5.86 -7.89
N ALA A 47 4.19 6.88 -8.74
CA ALA A 47 3.57 6.89 -10.05
C ALA A 47 4.08 5.74 -10.93
N SER A 48 5.39 5.46 -10.88
CA SER A 48 6.03 4.45 -11.74
C SER A 48 5.83 3.01 -11.24
N ALA A 49 5.49 2.80 -9.97
CA ALA A 49 5.46 1.47 -9.35
C ALA A 49 4.51 0.50 -10.06
N ILE A 50 3.27 0.92 -10.36
CA ILE A 50 2.26 0.08 -11.02
C ILE A 50 2.69 -0.32 -12.43
N PRO A 51 3.05 0.60 -13.36
CA PRO A 51 3.48 0.22 -14.70
C PRO A 51 4.83 -0.52 -14.70
N PHE A 52 5.75 -0.21 -13.80
CA PHE A 52 7.01 -0.94 -13.66
C PHE A 52 6.78 -2.39 -13.24
N PHE A 53 5.92 -2.62 -12.26
CA PHE A 53 5.51 -3.97 -11.86
C PHE A 53 4.89 -4.72 -13.04
N GLY A 54 3.93 -4.12 -13.75
CA GLY A 54 3.29 -4.74 -14.90
C GLY A 54 4.27 -5.09 -16.03
N TRP A 55 5.23 -4.21 -16.29
CA TRP A 55 6.26 -4.43 -17.29
C TRP A 55 7.23 -5.55 -16.88
N LEU A 56 7.80 -5.50 -15.67
CA LEU A 56 8.83 -6.43 -15.24
C LEU A 56 8.25 -7.83 -14.97
N SER A 57 7.08 -7.93 -14.36
CA SER A 57 6.42 -9.22 -14.10
C SER A 57 6.09 -9.99 -15.40
N ARG A 58 5.84 -9.25 -16.49
CA ARG A 58 5.62 -9.85 -17.83
C ARG A 58 6.92 -10.18 -18.55
N LYS A 59 7.99 -9.44 -18.31
CA LYS A 59 9.33 -9.71 -18.89
C LYS A 59 10.04 -10.87 -18.20
N LEU A 60 9.80 -11.04 -16.91
CA LEU A 60 10.40 -12.07 -16.08
C LEU A 60 9.30 -12.95 -15.42
N PRO A 61 8.66 -13.84 -16.19
CA PRO A 61 7.56 -14.67 -15.69
C PRO A 61 7.97 -15.58 -14.51
N GLY A 62 9.25 -15.96 -14.42
CA GLY A 62 9.78 -16.70 -13.28
C GLY A 62 9.65 -15.97 -11.93
N LEU A 63 9.49 -14.64 -11.91
CA LEU A 63 9.16 -13.92 -10.68
C LEU A 63 7.82 -14.37 -10.09
N TRP A 64 6.84 -14.68 -10.95
CA TRP A 64 5.57 -15.24 -10.52
C TRP A 64 5.75 -16.61 -9.83
N ASP A 65 6.58 -17.49 -10.42
CA ASP A 65 6.80 -18.83 -9.87
C ASP A 65 7.52 -18.76 -8.51
N GLN A 66 8.41 -17.80 -8.33
CA GLN A 66 9.08 -17.59 -7.04
C GLN A 66 8.13 -17.20 -5.91
N THR A 67 7.02 -16.50 -6.19
CA THR A 67 6.02 -16.17 -5.15
C THR A 67 5.42 -17.43 -4.50
N ARG A 68 5.55 -18.58 -5.15
CA ARG A 68 5.04 -19.89 -4.70
C ARG A 68 5.99 -20.60 -3.76
N ARG A 69 7.26 -20.22 -3.71
CA ARG A 69 8.25 -20.80 -2.78
C ARG A 69 7.93 -20.44 -1.34
N LEU A 70 8.11 -21.40 -0.43
CA LEU A 70 7.85 -21.17 0.99
C LEU A 70 8.58 -19.95 1.55
N PRO A 71 9.90 -19.74 1.32
CA PRO A 71 10.58 -18.56 1.83
C PRO A 71 9.95 -17.25 1.35
N MET A 72 9.57 -17.18 0.06
CA MET A 72 8.93 -15.99 -0.50
C MET A 72 7.54 -15.76 0.09
N ARG A 73 6.75 -16.83 0.29
CA ARG A 73 5.45 -16.74 0.94
C ARG A 73 5.55 -16.23 2.37
N VAL A 74 6.54 -16.70 3.13
CA VAL A 74 6.82 -16.19 4.48
C VAL A 74 7.18 -14.71 4.43
N LEU A 75 8.10 -14.34 3.52
CA LEU A 75 8.51 -12.95 3.34
C LEU A 75 7.31 -12.05 2.98
N MET A 76 6.50 -12.44 1.99
CA MET A 76 5.32 -11.68 1.59
C MET A 76 4.30 -11.57 2.72
N SER A 77 4.14 -12.59 3.55
CA SER A 77 3.27 -12.54 4.73
C SER A 77 3.79 -11.51 5.75
N ILE A 78 5.10 -11.48 6.01
CA ILE A 78 5.71 -10.49 6.90
C ILE A 78 5.52 -9.07 6.33
N MET A 79 5.70 -8.88 5.02
CA MET A 79 5.51 -7.58 4.39
C MET A 79 4.05 -7.11 4.46
N LEU A 80 3.08 -8.02 4.29
CA LEU A 80 1.67 -7.70 4.48
C LEU A 80 1.35 -7.32 5.94
N MET A 81 1.95 -7.98 6.93
CA MET A 81 1.83 -7.57 8.34
C MET A 81 2.42 -6.17 8.57
N PHE A 82 3.56 -5.85 7.97
CA PHE A 82 4.12 -4.50 8.04
C PHE A 82 3.22 -3.44 7.39
N THR A 83 2.59 -3.78 6.28
CA THR A 83 1.60 -2.91 5.64
C THR A 83 0.38 -2.69 6.53
N ILE A 84 -0.09 -3.72 7.24
CA ILE A 84 -1.15 -3.59 8.27
C ILE A 84 -0.69 -2.61 9.36
N TRP A 85 0.51 -2.80 9.94
CA TRP A 85 1.03 -1.94 11.01
C TRP A 85 1.15 -0.48 10.58
N PHE A 86 1.64 -0.25 9.37
CA PHE A 86 1.75 1.08 8.81
C PHE A 86 0.40 1.77 8.67
N ASN A 87 -0.62 1.08 8.16
CA ASN A 87 -1.96 1.64 8.03
C ASN A 87 -2.64 1.87 9.39
N MET A 88 -2.43 0.98 10.36
CA MET A 88 -2.89 1.19 11.73
C MET A 88 -2.25 2.44 12.36
N THR A 89 -0.94 2.66 12.13
CA THR A 89 -0.26 3.90 12.57
C THR A 89 -0.82 5.13 11.84
N GLY A 90 -1.18 5.00 10.57
CA GLY A 90 -1.86 6.05 9.81
C GLY A 90 -3.20 6.45 10.42
N ILE A 91 -4.03 5.48 10.80
CA ILE A 91 -5.32 5.73 11.49
C ILE A 91 -5.08 6.46 12.83
N GLN A 92 -4.11 5.99 13.60
CA GLN A 92 -3.78 6.61 14.89
C GLN A 92 -3.29 8.05 14.71
N THR A 93 -2.38 8.28 13.77
CA THR A 93 -1.83 9.61 13.48
C THR A 93 -2.92 10.58 13.00
N ALA A 94 -3.80 10.11 12.13
CA ALA A 94 -4.92 10.91 11.66
C ALA A 94 -5.88 11.25 12.81
N GLY A 95 -6.19 10.30 13.67
CA GLY A 95 -7.06 10.50 14.85
C GLY A 95 -6.52 11.55 15.80
N SER A 96 -5.20 11.57 16.04
CA SER A 96 -4.56 12.55 16.94
C SER A 96 -4.43 13.95 16.30
N GLY A 97 -4.24 13.99 14.97
CA GLY A 97 -3.92 15.24 14.26
C GLY A 97 -5.14 16.08 13.84
N THR A 98 -6.33 15.51 13.81
CA THR A 98 -7.52 16.19 13.27
C THR A 98 -8.31 17.01 14.30
N GLY A 99 -8.01 16.85 15.59
CA GLY A 99 -8.76 17.51 16.67
C GLY A 99 -10.24 17.10 16.77
N TRP A 100 -10.67 16.03 16.07
CA TRP A 100 -12.01 15.48 16.22
C TRP A 100 -12.23 14.82 17.58
N PHE A 101 -11.15 14.25 18.10
CA PHE A 101 -11.12 13.68 19.44
C PHE A 101 -10.09 14.46 20.25
N SER A 102 -10.43 14.79 21.49
CA SER A 102 -9.50 15.44 22.46
C SER A 102 -8.40 14.46 22.92
N PHE A 103 -8.04 13.49 22.09
CA PHE A 103 -7.08 12.46 22.43
C PHE A 103 -5.67 12.93 22.10
N THR A 104 -4.77 12.74 23.02
CA THR A 104 -3.33 12.88 22.78
C THR A 104 -2.77 11.58 22.22
N GLN A 105 -1.61 11.64 21.55
CA GLN A 105 -1.00 10.47 20.93
C GLN A 105 -0.71 9.30 21.91
N GLY A 106 -0.70 9.58 23.21
CA GLY A 106 -0.53 8.57 24.27
C GLY A 106 -1.82 7.91 24.73
N ASP A 107 -2.99 8.42 24.34
CA ASP A 107 -4.26 7.93 24.84
C ASP A 107 -4.57 6.49 24.40
N LEU A 108 -4.96 5.68 25.37
CA LEU A 108 -5.29 4.28 25.15
C LEU A 108 -6.40 4.10 24.10
N LEU A 109 -7.39 5.01 24.10
CA LEU A 109 -8.50 5.00 23.14
C LEU A 109 -8.03 5.14 21.70
N LEU A 110 -7.01 5.98 21.43
CA LEU A 110 -6.43 6.08 20.07
C LEU A 110 -5.79 4.78 19.59
N LYS A 111 -5.34 3.92 20.50
CA LYS A 111 -4.81 2.59 20.17
C LYS A 111 -5.91 1.57 19.90
N PHE A 112 -7.09 1.75 20.48
CA PHE A 112 -8.23 0.85 20.23
C PHE A 112 -8.84 1.04 18.85
N ILE A 113 -8.89 2.28 18.33
CA ILE A 113 -9.51 2.55 17.01
C ILE A 113 -8.88 1.71 15.88
N PRO A 114 -7.55 1.70 15.68
CA PRO A 114 -6.93 0.85 14.66
C PRO A 114 -7.18 -0.65 14.89
N ILE A 115 -7.14 -1.11 16.13
CA ILE A 115 -7.39 -2.53 16.47
C ILE A 115 -8.82 -2.92 16.14
N VAL A 116 -9.80 -2.13 16.55
CA VAL A 116 -11.21 -2.37 16.24
C VAL A 116 -11.45 -2.35 14.73
N THR A 117 -10.83 -1.38 14.03
CA THR A 117 -10.90 -1.30 12.57
C THR A 117 -10.38 -2.57 11.93
N LEU A 118 -9.20 -3.07 12.33
CA LEU A 118 -8.64 -4.31 11.79
C LEU A 118 -9.53 -5.52 12.08
N ILE A 119 -10.11 -5.63 13.28
CA ILE A 119 -11.02 -6.72 13.64
C ILE A 119 -12.28 -6.67 12.77
N LEU A 120 -12.88 -5.51 12.57
CA LEU A 120 -14.06 -5.36 11.71
C LEU A 120 -13.77 -5.75 10.26
N VAL A 121 -12.63 -5.30 9.72
CA VAL A 121 -12.17 -5.69 8.39
C VAL A 121 -11.95 -7.20 8.31
N TRP A 122 -11.27 -7.77 9.29
CA TRP A 122 -11.03 -9.21 9.33
C TRP A 122 -12.34 -10.03 9.35
N ILE A 123 -13.36 -9.60 10.12
CA ILE A 123 -14.68 -10.25 10.12
C ILE A 123 -15.31 -10.16 8.72
N ALA A 124 -15.22 -9.02 8.05
CA ALA A 124 -15.77 -8.83 6.70
C ALA A 124 -15.06 -9.71 5.66
N THR A 125 -13.73 -9.83 5.72
CA THR A 125 -12.91 -10.62 4.77
C THR A 125 -12.90 -12.10 5.04
N PHE A 126 -13.21 -12.52 6.26
CA PHE A 126 -13.11 -13.93 6.71
C PHE A 126 -13.90 -14.90 5.81
N LYS A 127 -15.08 -14.50 5.35
CA LYS A 127 -15.93 -15.32 4.48
C LYS A 127 -15.70 -15.12 2.99
N ASN A 128 -15.41 -13.90 2.56
CA ASN A 128 -15.53 -13.48 1.17
C ASN A 128 -14.19 -13.36 0.43
N GLY A 129 -13.07 -13.30 1.14
CA GLY A 129 -11.72 -13.32 0.58
C GLY A 129 -11.45 -12.22 -0.46
N ILE A 130 -10.59 -12.54 -1.44
CA ILE A 130 -10.09 -11.58 -2.45
C ILE A 130 -11.18 -11.06 -3.42
N LYS A 131 -12.24 -11.83 -3.67
CA LYS A 131 -13.33 -11.36 -4.53
C LYS A 131 -14.00 -10.12 -3.94
N TRP A 132 -14.26 -10.16 -2.63
CA TRP A 132 -14.80 -9.02 -1.91
C TRP A 132 -13.86 -7.82 -2.00
N SER A 133 -12.56 -8.05 -1.78
CA SER A 133 -11.55 -7.00 -1.88
C SER A 133 -11.56 -6.32 -3.25
N ILE A 134 -11.57 -7.06 -4.37
CA ILE A 134 -11.62 -6.47 -5.71
C ILE A 134 -12.92 -5.69 -5.97
N TYR A 135 -14.05 -6.14 -5.41
CA TYR A 135 -15.33 -5.42 -5.56
C TYR A 135 -15.40 -4.18 -4.66
N SER A 136 -14.92 -4.28 -3.41
CA SER A 136 -14.86 -3.15 -2.48
C SER A 136 -13.92 -2.06 -2.95
N ASP A 137 -12.81 -2.42 -3.63
CA ASP A 137 -11.83 -1.47 -4.20
C ASP A 137 -12.48 -0.38 -5.07
N ARG A 138 -13.58 -0.69 -5.76
CA ARG A 138 -14.27 0.30 -6.61
C ARG A 138 -14.91 1.42 -5.80
N VAL A 139 -15.68 1.03 -4.79
CA VAL A 139 -16.40 1.98 -3.94
C VAL A 139 -15.38 2.78 -3.13
N GLN A 140 -14.39 2.08 -2.59
CA GLN A 140 -13.35 2.68 -1.79
C GLN A 140 -12.50 3.65 -2.60
N TRP A 141 -12.07 3.25 -3.81
CA TRP A 141 -11.30 4.13 -4.69
C TRP A 141 -12.07 5.38 -5.10
N ALA A 142 -13.36 5.25 -5.42
CA ALA A 142 -14.20 6.42 -5.73
C ALA A 142 -14.30 7.36 -4.53
N LEU A 143 -14.44 6.82 -3.32
CA LEU A 143 -14.46 7.60 -2.08
C LEU A 143 -13.10 8.24 -1.78
N GLU A 144 -12.01 7.49 -1.93
CA GLU A 144 -10.64 7.99 -1.70
C GLU A 144 -10.28 9.10 -2.68
N LEU A 145 -10.49 8.87 -3.97
CA LEU A 145 -10.17 9.85 -5.01
C LEU A 145 -11.05 11.10 -4.87
N GLY A 146 -12.35 10.92 -4.70
CA GLY A 146 -13.28 12.04 -4.49
C GLY A 146 -12.95 12.84 -3.23
N SER A 147 -12.56 12.17 -2.17
CA SER A 147 -12.21 12.82 -0.91
C SER A 147 -10.87 13.55 -0.97
N VAL A 148 -9.83 12.98 -1.59
CA VAL A 148 -8.54 13.68 -1.73
C VAL A 148 -8.68 14.91 -2.63
N MET A 149 -9.52 14.83 -3.66
CA MET A 149 -9.87 15.99 -4.49
C MET A 149 -10.59 17.06 -3.66
N ALA A 150 -11.59 16.65 -2.85
CA ALA A 150 -12.29 17.56 -1.96
C ALA A 150 -11.36 18.24 -0.94
N ILE A 151 -10.44 17.48 -0.34
CA ILE A 151 -9.43 18.04 0.59
C ILE A 151 -8.56 19.08 -0.12
N ALA A 152 -8.08 18.77 -1.34
CA ALA A 152 -7.27 19.72 -2.10
C ALA A 152 -8.03 21.02 -2.42
N VAL A 153 -9.29 20.89 -2.85
CA VAL A 153 -10.16 22.06 -3.13
C VAL A 153 -10.42 22.86 -1.85
N VAL A 154 -10.83 22.19 -0.77
CA VAL A 154 -11.11 22.86 0.51
C VAL A 154 -9.87 23.58 1.05
N ALA A 155 -8.69 22.95 0.98
CA ALA A 155 -7.45 23.57 1.41
C ALA A 155 -7.14 24.86 0.63
N VAL A 156 -7.35 24.85 -0.69
CA VAL A 156 -7.17 26.02 -1.55
C VAL A 156 -8.20 27.11 -1.23
N VAL A 157 -9.47 26.75 -1.08
CA VAL A 157 -10.56 27.70 -0.82
C VAL A 157 -10.40 28.37 0.55
N GLU A 158 -10.12 27.59 1.61
CA GLU A 158 -9.93 28.13 2.96
C GLU A 158 -8.69 29.06 3.06
N ARG A 159 -7.71 28.90 2.16
CA ARG A 159 -6.55 29.80 2.05
C ARG A 159 -6.81 31.05 1.20
N GLY A 160 -8.00 31.18 0.61
CA GLY A 160 -8.33 32.28 -0.29
C GLY A 160 -7.64 32.19 -1.67
N GLY A 161 -7.17 31.01 -2.06
CA GLY A 161 -6.48 30.75 -3.31
C GLY A 161 -5.32 29.77 -3.19
N PHE A 162 -4.63 29.53 -4.30
CA PHE A 162 -3.45 28.68 -4.33
C PHE A 162 -2.22 29.46 -3.85
N HIS A 163 -1.91 29.32 -2.57
CA HIS A 163 -0.74 29.95 -1.95
C HIS A 163 0.19 28.88 -1.41
N VAL A 164 1.41 28.83 -1.93
CA VAL A 164 2.44 27.91 -1.44
C VAL A 164 2.86 28.34 -0.03
N GLN A 165 2.85 27.37 0.90
CA GLN A 165 3.26 27.66 2.27
C GLN A 165 4.71 28.15 2.34
N PRO A 166 5.00 29.19 3.13
CA PRO A 166 6.36 29.61 3.38
C PRO A 166 7.16 28.53 4.11
N GLY A 167 8.46 28.47 3.85
CA GLY A 167 9.37 27.54 4.54
C GLY A 167 9.57 26.17 3.87
N LEU A 168 9.00 25.93 2.67
CA LEU A 168 9.35 24.75 1.89
C LEU A 168 10.83 24.81 1.48
N VAL A 169 11.60 23.81 1.90
CA VAL A 169 13.02 23.66 1.56
C VAL A 169 13.19 22.85 0.28
N VAL A 170 14.32 23.05 -0.42
CA VAL A 170 14.62 22.28 -1.64
C VAL A 170 14.83 20.80 -1.32
N GLY A 171 15.46 20.50 -0.19
CA GLY A 171 15.67 19.16 0.32
C GLY A 171 16.81 19.12 1.33
N SER A 172 16.73 18.19 2.25
CA SER A 172 17.78 17.84 3.18
C SER A 172 18.03 16.35 3.11
N TYR A 173 19.29 15.96 2.93
CA TYR A 173 19.76 14.58 2.90
C TYR A 173 20.63 14.23 4.11
N ASP A 174 20.47 14.99 5.18
CA ASP A 174 21.29 14.82 6.39
C ASP A 174 20.94 13.52 7.11
N GLY A 175 21.96 12.71 7.36
CA GLY A 175 21.84 11.44 8.05
C GLY A 175 21.12 10.35 7.25
N LEU A 176 21.00 9.16 7.87
CA LEU A 176 20.41 7.97 7.25
C LEU A 176 18.95 8.19 6.84
N ARG A 177 18.16 8.87 7.69
CA ARG A 177 16.74 9.17 7.43
C ARG A 177 16.57 10.03 6.18
N GLY A 178 17.36 11.11 6.06
CA GLY A 178 17.32 12.00 4.89
C GLY A 178 17.75 11.25 3.61
N TRP A 179 18.75 10.39 3.68
CA TRP A 179 19.17 9.57 2.55
C TRP A 179 18.06 8.59 2.11
N ILE A 180 17.40 7.91 3.07
CA ILE A 180 16.28 7.00 2.75
C ILE A 180 15.14 7.77 2.10
N LEU A 181 14.72 8.90 2.67
CA LEU A 181 13.62 9.70 2.13
C LEU A 181 13.97 10.34 0.78
N GLY A 182 15.22 10.71 0.57
CA GLY A 182 15.68 11.34 -0.66
C GLY A 182 15.97 10.36 -1.79
N ALA A 183 16.95 9.47 -1.62
CA ALA A 183 17.45 8.63 -2.70
C ALA A 183 16.86 7.20 -2.67
N TRP A 184 16.75 6.62 -1.48
CA TRP A 184 16.34 5.21 -1.33
C TRP A 184 14.84 4.98 -1.55
N THR A 185 14.03 6.03 -1.46
CA THR A 185 12.57 5.96 -1.70
C THR A 185 12.22 5.44 -3.08
N LEU A 186 12.96 5.80 -4.13
CA LEU A 186 12.66 5.34 -5.48
C LEU A 186 12.80 3.81 -5.61
N PRO A 187 13.95 3.18 -5.33
CA PRO A 187 14.06 1.73 -5.39
C PRO A 187 13.12 1.02 -4.41
N LEU A 188 12.82 1.62 -3.24
CA LEU A 188 11.86 1.11 -2.28
C LEU A 188 10.46 0.98 -2.91
N LEU A 189 9.96 2.04 -3.51
CA LEU A 189 8.62 2.06 -4.12
C LEU A 189 8.53 1.16 -5.35
N LEU A 190 9.59 1.11 -6.17
CA LEU A 190 9.60 0.24 -7.34
C LEU A 190 9.66 -1.26 -6.97
N SER A 191 10.29 -1.62 -5.86
CA SER A 191 10.39 -3.01 -5.39
C SER A 191 9.16 -3.50 -4.63
N ASN A 192 8.41 -2.60 -4.01
CA ASN A 192 7.30 -2.94 -3.13
C ASN A 192 6.24 -3.84 -3.80
N PRO A 193 5.70 -3.57 -4.99
CA PRO A 193 4.68 -4.41 -5.61
C PRO A 193 5.11 -5.87 -5.81
N PHE A 194 6.41 -6.14 -5.94
CA PHE A 194 6.93 -7.51 -6.13
C PHE A 194 6.91 -8.32 -4.83
N LEU A 195 6.92 -7.65 -3.70
CA LEU A 195 6.86 -8.25 -2.36
C LEU A 195 5.44 -8.21 -1.77
N ASP A 196 4.50 -7.58 -2.46
CA ASP A 196 3.10 -7.51 -2.07
C ASP A 196 2.26 -8.57 -2.80
N GLY A 197 1.82 -9.58 -2.06
CA GLY A 197 0.97 -10.66 -2.59
C GLY A 197 -0.32 -10.16 -3.24
N THR A 198 -0.85 -9.03 -2.80
CA THR A 198 -2.09 -8.47 -3.36
C THR A 198 -1.92 -8.04 -4.82
N PHE A 199 -0.75 -7.52 -5.19
CA PHE A 199 -0.42 -7.18 -6.57
C PHE A 199 -0.34 -8.40 -7.48
N TRP A 200 0.32 -9.47 -7.02
CA TRP A 200 0.43 -10.72 -7.78
C TRP A 200 -0.93 -11.35 -8.04
N HIS A 201 -1.83 -11.32 -7.07
CA HIS A 201 -3.17 -11.85 -7.26
C HIS A 201 -3.96 -11.06 -8.32
N ARG A 202 -3.83 -9.75 -8.37
CA ARG A 202 -4.44 -8.92 -9.40
C ARG A 202 -3.79 -9.13 -10.76
N ALA A 203 -2.46 -9.29 -10.79
CA ALA A 203 -1.71 -9.57 -12.01
C ALA A 203 -2.15 -10.86 -12.71
N ALA A 204 -2.63 -11.86 -11.97
CA ALA A 204 -3.19 -13.10 -12.52
C ALA A 204 -4.40 -12.86 -13.46
N TYR A 205 -5.09 -11.73 -13.32
CA TYR A 205 -6.21 -11.33 -14.21
C TYR A 205 -5.78 -10.42 -15.35
N ALA A 206 -4.60 -9.81 -15.27
CA ALA A 206 -4.13 -8.86 -16.25
C ALA A 206 -3.56 -9.56 -17.49
N LYS A 207 -4.31 -9.56 -18.59
CA LYS A 207 -3.87 -10.15 -19.87
C LYS A 207 -2.95 -9.23 -20.69
N SER A 208 -2.95 -7.93 -20.40
CA SER A 208 -2.23 -6.90 -21.14
C SER A 208 -1.61 -5.86 -20.20
N MET A 209 -0.89 -4.88 -20.76
CA MET A 209 -0.41 -3.71 -19.99
C MET A 209 -1.49 -2.68 -19.69
N ARG A 210 -2.67 -2.76 -20.33
CA ARG A 210 -3.74 -1.75 -20.19
C ARG A 210 -4.21 -1.54 -18.74
N PRO A 211 -4.46 -2.59 -17.93
CA PRO A 211 -4.85 -2.40 -16.52
C PRO A 211 -3.83 -1.59 -15.71
N TYR A 212 -2.54 -1.82 -15.95
CA TYR A 212 -1.48 -1.11 -15.23
C TYR A 212 -1.41 0.37 -15.62
N TRP A 213 -1.63 0.69 -16.90
CA TRP A 213 -1.73 2.07 -17.38
C TRP A 213 -2.99 2.77 -16.87
N TRP A 214 -4.12 2.07 -16.78
CA TRP A 214 -5.32 2.60 -16.13
C TRP A 214 -5.10 2.87 -14.65
N GLY A 215 -4.43 1.96 -13.94
CA GLY A 215 -4.05 2.15 -12.54
C GLY A 215 -3.12 3.35 -12.35
N PHE A 216 -2.09 3.46 -13.19
CA PHE A 216 -1.19 4.61 -13.21
C PHE A 216 -1.93 5.94 -13.41
N ALA A 217 -2.78 6.03 -14.44
CA ALA A 217 -3.49 7.27 -14.76
C ALA A 217 -4.38 7.76 -13.60
N GLN A 218 -5.10 6.84 -12.97
CA GLN A 218 -5.95 7.16 -11.83
C GLN A 218 -5.13 7.54 -10.60
N PHE A 219 -4.06 6.79 -10.34
CA PHE A 219 -3.19 7.07 -9.20
C PHE A 219 -2.42 8.38 -9.38
N LEU A 220 -2.09 8.78 -10.61
CA LEU A 220 -1.48 10.07 -10.90
C LEU A 220 -2.37 11.24 -10.46
N VAL A 221 -3.69 11.16 -10.69
CA VAL A 221 -4.65 12.17 -10.22
C VAL A 221 -4.60 12.28 -8.69
N TYR A 222 -4.59 11.14 -7.99
CA TYR A 222 -4.44 11.11 -6.54
C TYR A 222 -3.15 11.80 -6.09
N LEU A 223 -2.00 11.47 -6.70
CA LEU A 223 -0.71 12.07 -6.36
C LEU A 223 -0.65 13.58 -6.60
N LEU A 224 -1.30 14.07 -7.66
CA LEU A 224 -1.41 15.52 -7.92
C LEU A 224 -2.22 16.22 -6.83
N CYS A 225 -3.29 15.59 -6.33
CA CYS A 225 -4.01 16.14 -5.17
C CYS A 225 -3.15 16.16 -3.91
N VAL A 226 -2.36 15.11 -3.65
CA VAL A 226 -1.41 15.07 -2.52
C VAL A 226 -0.37 16.19 -2.65
N LEU A 227 0.13 16.46 -3.86
CA LEU A 227 1.02 17.59 -4.13
C LEU A 227 0.36 18.91 -3.77
N VAL A 228 -0.86 19.16 -4.25
CA VAL A 228 -1.60 20.40 -3.94
C VAL A 228 -1.77 20.57 -2.44
N ILE A 229 -2.22 19.51 -1.74
CA ILE A 229 -2.40 19.52 -0.28
C ILE A 229 -1.06 19.81 0.43
N GLY A 230 0.02 19.21 -0.03
CA GLY A 230 1.36 19.41 0.54
C GLY A 230 1.87 20.84 0.34
N LEU A 231 1.64 21.44 -0.84
CA LEU A 231 2.04 22.80 -1.15
C LEU A 231 1.22 23.86 -0.40
N VAL A 232 -0.11 23.71 -0.41
CA VAL A 232 -1.02 24.67 0.24
C VAL A 232 -1.08 24.46 1.75
N GLY A 233 -0.92 23.23 2.18
CA GLY A 233 -1.02 22.80 3.58
C GLY A 233 -2.44 22.49 4.02
N LEU A 234 -2.54 21.63 5.02
CA LEU A 234 -3.82 21.25 5.62
C LEU A 234 -4.40 22.42 6.41
N THR A 235 -5.66 22.69 6.18
CA THR A 235 -6.48 23.63 6.94
C THR A 235 -7.35 22.87 7.96
N PRO A 236 -8.00 23.54 8.93
CA PRO A 236 -8.82 22.87 9.92
C PRO A 236 -9.93 21.97 9.35
N ILE A 237 -10.64 22.43 8.30
CA ILE A 237 -11.71 21.62 7.69
C ILE A 237 -11.09 20.51 6.82
N ALA A 238 -10.06 20.83 6.03
CA ALA A 238 -9.33 19.85 5.23
C ALA A 238 -8.77 18.71 6.12
N SER A 239 -8.23 19.03 7.29
CA SER A 239 -7.75 18.05 8.26
C SER A 239 -8.85 17.13 8.78
N LYS A 240 -10.06 17.65 9.01
CA LYS A 240 -11.21 16.85 9.43
C LYS A 240 -11.66 15.87 8.35
N ILE A 241 -11.73 16.33 7.11
CA ILE A 241 -12.06 15.46 5.98
C ILE A 241 -10.99 14.38 5.82
N LEU A 242 -9.71 14.74 5.99
CA LEU A 242 -8.57 13.83 5.90
C LEU A 242 -8.71 12.62 6.83
N PHE A 243 -9.15 12.83 8.08
CA PHE A 243 -9.37 11.70 9.00
C PHE A 243 -10.38 10.68 8.44
N ALA A 244 -11.52 11.16 7.96
CA ALA A 244 -12.54 10.29 7.37
C ALA A 244 -11.96 9.52 6.17
N VAL A 245 -11.18 10.18 5.33
CA VAL A 245 -10.52 9.56 4.16
C VAL A 245 -9.55 8.47 4.59
N ILE A 246 -8.67 8.77 5.54
CA ILE A 246 -7.68 7.80 6.01
C ILE A 246 -8.38 6.60 6.66
N PHE A 247 -9.45 6.82 7.38
CA PHE A 247 -10.23 5.73 7.97
C PHE A 247 -10.81 4.81 6.88
N PHE A 248 -11.47 5.37 5.85
CA PHE A 248 -12.06 4.58 4.76
C PHE A 248 -10.99 3.93 3.87
N ALA A 249 -9.92 4.66 3.54
CA ALA A 249 -8.80 4.12 2.76
C ALA A 249 -8.09 2.99 3.51
N SER A 250 -7.97 3.09 4.84
CA SER A 250 -7.40 2.03 5.66
C SER A 250 -8.23 0.75 5.62
N PHE A 251 -9.55 0.84 5.57
CA PHE A 251 -10.41 -0.34 5.40
C PHE A 251 -10.05 -1.12 4.14
N SER A 252 -9.85 -0.43 3.01
CA SER A 252 -9.45 -1.06 1.75
C SER A 252 -8.10 -1.75 1.86
N THR A 253 -7.11 -1.05 2.38
CA THR A 253 -5.76 -1.61 2.49
C THR A 253 -5.72 -2.77 3.48
N LEU A 254 -6.39 -2.65 4.63
CA LEU A 254 -6.45 -3.72 5.63
C LEU A 254 -7.21 -4.94 5.08
N ASP A 255 -8.29 -4.72 4.31
CA ASP A 255 -9.04 -5.78 3.62
C ASP A 255 -8.14 -6.52 2.61
N ALA A 256 -7.45 -5.77 1.75
CA ALA A 256 -6.51 -6.35 0.79
C ALA A 256 -5.38 -7.12 1.49
N CYS A 257 -4.82 -6.59 2.58
CA CYS A 257 -3.75 -7.26 3.32
C CYS A 257 -4.23 -8.53 4.04
N THR A 258 -5.42 -8.51 4.67
CA THR A 258 -5.97 -9.70 5.32
C THR A 258 -6.32 -10.79 4.31
N ALA A 259 -6.92 -10.43 3.17
CA ALA A 259 -7.13 -11.35 2.05
C ALA A 259 -5.80 -11.87 1.49
N GLY A 260 -4.80 -11.00 1.33
CA GLY A 260 -3.45 -11.35 0.89
C GLY A 260 -2.77 -12.35 1.84
N LEU A 261 -2.91 -12.20 3.16
CA LEU A 261 -2.39 -13.15 4.14
C LEU A 261 -3.06 -14.52 4.01
N GLN A 262 -4.38 -14.57 3.83
CA GLN A 262 -5.10 -15.84 3.60
C GLN A 262 -4.59 -16.56 2.36
N LEU A 263 -4.32 -15.83 1.28
CA LEU A 263 -3.83 -16.39 0.02
C LEU A 263 -2.35 -16.82 0.12
N THR A 264 -1.54 -16.05 0.83
CA THR A 264 -0.10 -16.26 0.90
C THR A 264 0.26 -17.35 1.92
N ALA A 265 -0.33 -17.32 3.11
CA ALA A 265 -0.05 -18.26 4.20
C ALA A 265 -1.02 -19.44 4.26
N GLY A 266 -2.15 -19.36 3.56
CA GLY A 266 -3.29 -20.27 3.69
C GLY A 266 -4.34 -19.73 4.67
N LYS A 267 -5.62 -20.13 4.50
CA LYS A 267 -6.76 -19.50 5.19
C LYS A 267 -6.59 -19.43 6.72
N ASN A 268 -6.26 -20.55 7.36
CA ASN A 268 -6.19 -20.60 8.83
C ASN A 268 -4.98 -19.81 9.38
N LEU A 269 -3.80 -20.03 8.80
CA LEU A 269 -2.59 -19.32 9.23
C LEU A 269 -2.68 -17.83 8.87
N GLY A 270 -3.20 -17.49 7.70
CA GLY A 270 -3.40 -16.09 7.29
C GLY A 270 -4.35 -15.33 8.24
N ASN A 271 -5.44 -15.97 8.68
CA ASN A 271 -6.32 -15.40 9.69
C ASN A 271 -5.63 -15.20 11.04
N ALA A 272 -4.85 -16.18 11.50
CA ALA A 272 -4.08 -16.07 12.73
C ALA A 272 -3.06 -14.94 12.65
N LEU A 273 -2.34 -14.80 11.53
CA LEU A 273 -1.39 -13.72 11.29
C LEU A 273 -2.08 -12.34 11.24
N GLY A 274 -3.27 -12.25 10.64
CA GLY A 274 -4.08 -11.03 10.65
C GLY A 274 -4.43 -10.56 12.08
N ILE A 275 -4.87 -11.48 12.93
CA ILE A 275 -5.17 -11.18 14.35
C ILE A 275 -3.88 -10.83 15.10
N LEU A 276 -2.81 -11.61 14.93
CA LEU A 276 -1.52 -11.36 15.59
C LEU A 276 -0.92 -10.01 15.19
N SER A 277 -1.21 -9.55 13.97
CA SER A 277 -0.79 -8.21 13.52
C SER A 277 -1.38 -7.10 14.40
N ALA A 278 -2.60 -7.25 14.94
CA ALA A 278 -3.17 -6.25 15.85
C ALA A 278 -2.32 -6.08 17.13
N PHE A 279 -1.85 -7.20 17.67
CA PHE A 279 -1.00 -7.17 18.87
C PHE A 279 0.44 -6.74 18.54
N GLY A 280 0.99 -7.25 17.42
CA GLY A 280 2.32 -6.86 16.97
C GLY A 280 2.45 -5.37 16.68
N TRP A 281 1.40 -4.75 16.16
CA TRP A 281 1.37 -3.29 15.93
C TRP A 281 1.63 -2.47 17.20
N LEU A 282 1.24 -2.95 18.38
CA LEU A 282 1.49 -2.24 19.64
C LEU A 282 2.99 -1.95 19.88
N ILE A 283 3.89 -2.72 19.25
CA ILE A 283 5.34 -2.50 19.34
C ILE A 283 5.71 -1.15 18.67
N VAL A 284 5.03 -0.79 17.59
CA VAL A 284 5.29 0.44 16.80
C VAL A 284 4.27 1.55 17.04
N ALA A 285 3.25 1.31 17.87
CA ALA A 285 2.12 2.23 18.08
C ALA A 285 2.50 3.61 18.64
N ASN A 286 3.68 3.74 19.23
CA ASN A 286 4.20 5.02 19.74
C ASN A 286 5.25 5.65 18.81
N THR A 287 5.51 5.05 17.65
CA THR A 287 6.47 5.52 16.67
C THR A 287 5.77 6.42 15.66
N GLY A 288 6.40 7.50 15.25
CA GLY A 288 5.86 8.41 14.23
C GLY A 288 5.65 7.71 12.89
N LEU A 289 4.61 8.10 12.13
CA LEU A 289 4.23 7.43 10.89
C LEU A 289 5.39 7.34 9.89
N LEU A 290 6.15 8.42 9.72
CA LEU A 290 7.27 8.45 8.77
C LEU A 290 8.42 7.54 9.22
N ASP A 291 8.66 7.45 10.53
CA ASP A 291 9.69 6.56 11.09
C ASP A 291 9.28 5.09 10.97
N VAL A 292 7.99 4.77 11.17
CA VAL A 292 7.43 3.43 10.89
C VAL A 292 7.62 3.09 9.42
N TRP A 293 7.34 4.01 8.49
CA TRP A 293 7.53 3.80 7.07
C TRP A 293 9.00 3.50 6.73
N VAL A 294 9.93 4.31 7.24
CA VAL A 294 11.38 4.10 7.06
C VAL A 294 11.83 2.76 7.66
N LEU A 295 11.41 2.45 8.88
CA LEU A 295 11.80 1.23 9.59
C LEU A 295 11.34 -0.04 8.87
N LEU A 296 10.08 -0.08 8.44
CA LEU A 296 9.46 -1.30 7.92
C LEU A 296 9.75 -1.53 6.44
N PHE A 297 9.85 -0.46 5.64
CA PHE A 297 9.92 -0.60 4.18
C PHE A 297 11.30 -0.38 3.56
N SER A 298 12.27 0.17 4.29
CA SER A 298 13.64 0.38 3.75
C SER A 298 14.35 -0.92 3.31
N TRP A 299 13.88 -2.07 3.74
CA TRP A 299 14.42 -3.38 3.38
C TRP A 299 13.94 -3.91 2.02
N TYR A 300 12.86 -3.35 1.46
CA TYR A 300 12.24 -3.85 0.23
C TYR A 300 13.19 -3.96 -0.96
N PRO A 301 14.07 -2.98 -1.27
CA PRO A 301 14.99 -3.11 -2.39
C PRO A 301 15.97 -4.28 -2.23
N PHE A 302 16.45 -4.55 -1.02
CA PHE A 302 17.33 -5.69 -0.75
C PHE A 302 16.62 -7.02 -0.95
N LEU A 303 15.38 -7.13 -0.46
CA LEU A 303 14.58 -8.33 -0.59
C LEU A 303 14.22 -8.60 -2.06
N PHE A 304 13.92 -7.56 -2.81
CA PHE A 304 13.67 -7.66 -4.24
C PHE A 304 14.96 -8.04 -5.01
N ALA A 305 16.11 -7.49 -4.63
CA ALA A 305 17.39 -7.88 -5.21
C ALA A 305 17.70 -9.36 -4.97
N ILE A 306 17.40 -9.89 -3.76
CA ILE A 306 17.51 -11.33 -3.46
C ILE A 306 16.57 -12.14 -4.36
N GLN A 307 15.34 -11.67 -4.61
CA GLN A 307 14.40 -12.33 -5.52
C GLN A 307 14.95 -12.39 -6.95
N LEU A 308 15.50 -11.29 -7.45
CA LEU A 308 16.13 -11.26 -8.79
C LEU A 308 17.36 -12.15 -8.86
N LEU A 309 18.21 -12.16 -7.82
CA LEU A 309 19.38 -13.04 -7.74
C LEU A 309 18.96 -14.50 -7.74
N THR A 310 17.92 -14.87 -6.98
CA THR A 310 17.38 -16.23 -6.96
C THR A 310 16.92 -16.65 -8.36
N LEU A 311 16.19 -15.79 -9.06
CA LEU A 311 15.76 -16.04 -10.45
C LEU A 311 16.96 -16.23 -11.41
N TRP A 312 17.98 -15.41 -11.26
CA TRP A 312 19.20 -15.52 -12.06
C TRP A 312 19.94 -16.85 -11.80
N LEU A 313 20.06 -17.28 -10.53
CA LEU A 313 20.68 -18.56 -10.15
C LEU A 313 19.88 -19.76 -10.68
N GLU A 314 18.56 -19.68 -10.72
CA GLU A 314 17.70 -20.68 -11.38
C GLU A 314 17.96 -20.74 -12.88
N GLY A 315 18.04 -19.60 -13.53
CA GLY A 315 18.37 -19.52 -14.97
C GLY A 315 19.76 -20.06 -15.33
N LYS A 316 20.69 -20.09 -14.35
CA LYS A 316 22.00 -20.71 -14.50
C LYS A 316 22.03 -22.19 -14.09
N GLY A 317 20.92 -22.77 -13.65
CA GLY A 317 20.84 -24.15 -13.19
C GLY A 317 21.53 -24.41 -11.83
N ILE A 318 21.94 -23.35 -11.12
CA ILE A 318 22.56 -23.43 -9.78
C ILE A 318 21.51 -23.78 -8.74
N LEU A 319 20.31 -23.22 -8.89
CA LEU A 319 19.15 -23.56 -8.07
C LEU A 319 18.13 -24.32 -8.92
N LYS A 320 17.44 -25.28 -8.28
CA LYS A 320 16.34 -25.97 -8.94
C LYS A 320 15.15 -25.01 -9.11
N PRO A 321 14.52 -24.96 -10.29
CA PRO A 321 13.28 -24.22 -10.48
C PRO A 321 12.17 -24.79 -9.58
N VAL A 322 11.09 -24.03 -9.40
CA VAL A 322 9.90 -24.51 -8.68
C VAL A 322 9.32 -25.68 -9.47
N ASP A 323 9.10 -26.84 -8.81
CA ASP A 323 8.58 -28.00 -9.50
C ASP A 323 7.11 -27.79 -9.95
N ALA A 324 6.77 -28.47 -11.08
CA ALA A 324 5.45 -28.34 -11.68
C ALA A 324 4.32 -28.87 -10.76
N ALA A 325 4.61 -29.81 -9.85
CA ALA A 325 3.62 -30.35 -8.91
C ALA A 325 3.29 -29.30 -7.85
N THR A 326 4.28 -28.59 -7.34
CA THR A 326 4.08 -27.43 -6.41
C THR A 326 3.26 -26.32 -7.09
N VAL A 327 3.52 -26.07 -8.39
CA VAL A 327 2.75 -25.12 -9.19
C VAL A 327 1.30 -25.60 -9.34
N ALA A 328 1.08 -26.85 -9.76
CA ALA A 328 -0.24 -27.41 -10.01
C ALA A 328 -1.07 -27.52 -8.73
N ALA A 329 -0.48 -27.95 -7.61
CA ALA A 329 -1.17 -28.07 -6.31
C ALA A 329 -1.74 -26.73 -5.83
N ARG A 330 -1.11 -25.61 -6.20
CA ARG A 330 -1.58 -24.28 -5.84
C ARG A 330 -2.56 -23.70 -6.85
N ASP A 331 -2.41 -23.99 -8.12
CA ASP A 331 -3.40 -23.61 -9.14
C ASP A 331 -4.73 -24.34 -8.93
N ALA A 332 -4.68 -25.49 -8.23
CA ALA A 332 -5.83 -26.23 -7.74
C ALA A 332 -6.40 -25.70 -6.41
N LEU A 333 -5.69 -24.84 -5.66
CA LEU A 333 -6.33 -24.13 -4.56
C LEU A 333 -7.41 -23.23 -5.16
N PRO A 334 -8.66 -23.27 -4.62
CA PRO A 334 -9.78 -22.49 -5.16
C PRO A 334 -9.57 -21.02 -4.89
N LEU A 335 -8.58 -20.44 -5.59
CA LEU A 335 -8.38 -18.99 -5.59
C LEU A 335 -9.61 -18.28 -6.15
N PHE A 336 -10.45 -19.00 -6.89
CA PHE A 336 -11.60 -18.48 -7.61
C PHE A 336 -12.53 -19.62 -8.07
N GLU A 337 -13.11 -20.39 -7.17
CA GLU A 337 -14.38 -21.00 -7.52
C GLU A 337 -15.41 -19.88 -7.62
N PRO A 338 -16.07 -19.68 -8.78
CA PRO A 338 -17.31 -18.96 -8.78
C PRO A 338 -18.28 -19.82 -7.97
N ASP A 339 -18.71 -19.35 -6.80
CA ASP A 339 -19.91 -19.88 -6.21
C ASP A 339 -21.00 -19.77 -7.28
N GLU A 340 -21.61 -20.91 -7.60
CA GLU A 340 -22.75 -21.05 -8.46
C GLU A 340 -23.92 -20.17 -8.04
#